data_2dd4cffcc440ca13ea18551c34ca7f19
#
_entry.id   2dd4cffcc440ca13ea18551c34ca7f19
#
_cell.length_a   1.000
_cell.length_b   1.000
_cell.length_c   1.000
_cell.angle_alpha   90.00
_cell.angle_beta   90.00
_cell.angle_gamma   90.00
#
_symmetry.space_group_name_H-M   'P 1'
#
loop_
_entity.id
_entity.type
_entity.pdbx_description
1 polymer ?
#
loop_
_entity_poly.entity_id
_entity_poly.type
_entity_poly.pdbx_seq_one_letter_code
_entity_poly.pdbx_strand_id
1 'polypeptide(L)'
;HLIVDGCKDIGCLATAEALQHFDTDGSPIKLGDIKLTARCKSNKTYQSPYGSVDVERYVYQTSKGGKIHCPLEQNARIIRSATPKFAQQISHKYANMNAPAVCQDLEDNHHRKIAHSYLQDVSDCVGSIAQAKEEVWEYATPALDEAITTIVVSLDGAYVLMRDDEI
;
A
#
# COMPACT_ATOMS: atom_id res chain seq x y z
N HIS A 1 13.66 -17.14 -20.45
CA HIS A 1 13.41 -17.22 -19.01
C HIS A 1 14.61 -16.72 -18.19
N LEU A 2 15.86 -17.19 -18.44
CA LEU A 2 17.06 -16.81 -17.65
C LEU A 2 17.26 -15.27 -17.48
N ILE A 3 17.04 -14.48 -18.51
CA ILE A 3 17.22 -13.02 -18.44
C ILE A 3 16.12 -12.39 -17.56
N VAL A 4 14.88 -12.82 -17.71
CA VAL A 4 13.75 -12.30 -16.92
C VAL A 4 13.93 -12.66 -15.44
N ASP A 5 14.36 -13.88 -15.16
CA ASP A 5 14.59 -14.33 -13.78
C ASP A 5 15.75 -13.55 -13.14
N GLY A 6 16.86 -13.36 -13.88
CA GLY A 6 17.95 -12.52 -13.41
C GLY A 6 17.57 -11.05 -13.16
N CYS A 7 16.72 -10.46 -14.00
CA CYS A 7 16.22 -9.10 -13.76
C CYS A 7 15.35 -9.02 -12.50
N LYS A 8 14.55 -10.05 -12.21
CA LYS A 8 13.76 -10.11 -10.99
C LYS A 8 14.64 -10.25 -9.75
N ASP A 9 15.63 -11.12 -9.79
CA ASP A 9 16.55 -11.31 -8.67
C ASP A 9 17.27 -9.99 -8.33
N ILE A 10 17.75 -9.27 -9.33
CA ILE A 10 18.35 -7.94 -9.17
C ILE A 10 17.31 -6.96 -8.60
N GLY A 11 16.08 -6.97 -9.12
CA GLY A 11 14.99 -6.13 -8.63
C GLY A 11 14.63 -6.40 -7.18
N CYS A 12 14.62 -7.68 -6.76
CA CYS A 12 14.41 -8.08 -5.38
C CYS A 12 15.55 -7.60 -4.47
N LEU A 13 16.81 -7.81 -4.87
CA LEU A 13 17.98 -7.36 -4.11
C LEU A 13 17.99 -5.83 -3.95
N ALA A 14 17.80 -5.10 -5.03
CA ALA A 14 17.71 -3.64 -5.00
C ALA A 14 16.56 -3.15 -4.12
N THR A 15 15.42 -3.85 -4.14
CA THR A 15 14.27 -3.51 -3.27
C THR A 15 14.60 -3.76 -1.81
N ALA A 16 15.24 -4.88 -1.48
CA ALA A 16 15.64 -5.19 -0.10
C ALA A 16 16.60 -4.13 0.44
N GLU A 17 17.62 -3.77 -0.33
CA GLU A 17 18.60 -2.74 0.02
C GLU A 17 17.91 -1.37 0.19
N ALA A 18 17.07 -0.98 -0.77
CA ALA A 18 16.31 0.27 -0.68
C ALA A 18 15.42 0.33 0.56
N LEU A 19 14.75 -0.77 0.93
CA LEU A 19 13.93 -0.82 2.14
C LEU A 19 14.76 -0.65 3.40
N GLN A 20 15.96 -1.19 3.47
CA GLN A 20 16.85 -1.01 4.63
C GLN A 20 17.23 0.45 4.89
N HIS A 21 17.30 1.30 3.86
CA HIS A 21 17.56 2.73 4.02
C HIS A 21 16.42 3.48 4.76
N PHE A 22 15.24 2.90 4.85
CA PHE A 22 14.12 3.46 5.60
C PHE A 22 14.08 3.00 7.07
N ASP A 23 14.95 2.08 7.45
CA ASP A 23 15.05 1.62 8.84
C ASP A 23 15.87 2.62 9.69
N THR A 24 15.92 2.35 10.97
CA THR A 24 16.67 3.12 11.96
C THR A 24 17.96 2.39 12.34
N ASP A 25 18.78 3.04 13.13
CA ASP A 25 19.99 2.46 13.71
C ASP A 25 19.74 1.67 15.01
N GLY A 26 18.48 1.57 15.46
CA GLY A 26 18.10 0.94 16.72
C GLY A 26 18.12 1.88 17.92
N SER A 27 18.50 3.14 17.74
CA SER A 27 18.44 4.16 18.81
C SER A 27 16.99 4.43 19.24
N PRO A 28 16.73 4.80 20.51
CA PRO A 28 15.40 5.16 20.97
C PRO A 28 14.81 6.32 20.16
N ILE A 29 13.53 6.18 19.79
CA ILE A 29 12.79 7.19 19.02
C ILE A 29 11.67 7.80 19.86
N LYS A 30 11.22 9.00 19.49
CA LYS A 30 10.05 9.64 20.09
C LYS A 30 8.94 9.73 19.05
N LEU A 31 7.73 9.33 19.45
CA LEU A 31 6.51 9.51 18.67
C LEU A 31 5.56 10.41 19.48
N GLY A 32 5.60 11.73 19.20
CA GLY A 32 5.01 12.72 20.11
C GLY A 32 5.71 12.67 21.45
N ASP A 33 4.94 12.53 22.53
CA ASP A 33 5.45 12.44 23.91
C ASP A 33 5.86 11.01 24.33
N ILE A 34 5.63 10.03 23.46
CA ILE A 34 5.89 8.61 23.76
C ILE A 34 7.30 8.26 23.33
N LYS A 35 8.12 7.78 24.28
CA LYS A 35 9.43 7.21 24.01
C LYS A 35 9.28 5.71 23.66
N LEU A 36 9.82 5.33 22.51
CA LEU A 36 9.88 3.95 22.04
C LEU A 36 11.33 3.49 22.01
N THR A 37 11.56 2.26 22.42
CA THR A 37 12.87 1.61 22.38
C THR A 37 12.86 0.44 21.43
N ALA A 38 13.95 0.22 20.73
CA ALA A 38 14.12 -0.95 19.89
C ALA A 38 14.09 -2.21 20.78
N ARG A 39 13.15 -3.11 20.47
CA ARG A 39 12.99 -4.37 21.20
C ARG A 39 13.89 -5.45 20.62
N CYS A 40 13.86 -5.58 19.30
CA CYS A 40 14.66 -6.56 18.57
C CYS A 40 14.74 -6.17 17.08
N LYS A 41 15.61 -6.84 16.37
CA LYS A 41 15.48 -6.96 14.92
C LYS A 41 14.61 -8.18 14.61
N SER A 42 13.77 -8.03 13.59
CA SER A 42 12.84 -9.08 13.16
C SER A 42 12.79 -9.12 11.64
N ASN A 43 12.88 -10.31 11.09
CA ASN A 43 12.73 -10.51 9.65
C ASN A 43 11.25 -10.45 9.26
N LYS A 44 10.96 -9.83 8.11
CA LYS A 44 9.61 -9.80 7.52
C LYS A 44 9.71 -9.80 6.00
N THR A 45 8.80 -10.55 5.39
CA THR A 45 8.66 -10.62 3.95
C THR A 45 7.76 -9.48 3.45
N TYR A 46 8.27 -8.72 2.48
CA TYR A 46 7.53 -7.70 1.77
C TYR A 46 7.29 -8.12 0.33
N GLN A 47 6.21 -7.62 -0.26
CA GLN A 47 5.84 -7.89 -1.64
C GLN A 47 6.22 -6.71 -2.52
N SER A 48 6.99 -6.99 -3.57
CA SER A 48 7.42 -6.01 -4.57
C SER A 48 6.92 -6.40 -5.97
N PRO A 49 7.00 -5.52 -6.97
CA PRO A 49 6.73 -5.89 -8.36
C PRO A 49 7.62 -7.02 -8.89
N TYR A 50 8.82 -7.17 -8.33
CA TYR A 50 9.81 -8.14 -8.77
C TYR A 50 9.69 -9.49 -8.08
N GLY A 51 9.26 -9.49 -6.81
CA GLY A 51 9.20 -10.71 -6.01
C GLY A 51 8.88 -10.42 -4.56
N SER A 52 8.91 -11.48 -3.76
CA SER A 52 8.94 -11.39 -2.30
C SER A 52 10.34 -11.07 -1.84
N VAL A 53 10.48 -10.15 -0.88
CA VAL A 53 11.77 -9.69 -0.34
C VAL A 53 11.76 -9.81 1.16
N ASP A 54 12.73 -10.49 1.72
CA ASP A 54 12.92 -10.60 3.16
C ASP A 54 13.84 -9.49 3.64
N VAL A 55 13.37 -8.72 4.63
CA VAL A 55 14.12 -7.60 5.20
C VAL A 55 14.13 -7.71 6.71
N GLU A 56 15.33 -7.67 7.30
CA GLU A 56 15.50 -7.57 8.74
C GLU A 56 15.35 -6.11 9.14
N ARG A 57 14.46 -5.81 10.11
CA ARG A 57 14.12 -4.46 10.53
C ARG A 57 14.00 -4.33 12.04
N TYR A 58 14.24 -3.13 12.55
CA TYR A 58 14.01 -2.83 13.96
C TYR A 58 12.53 -2.71 14.28
N VAL A 59 12.17 -3.31 15.41
CA VAL A 59 10.81 -3.29 15.96
C VAL A 59 10.83 -2.58 17.29
N TYR A 60 9.98 -1.55 17.43
CA TYR A 60 9.92 -0.66 18.58
C TYR A 60 8.66 -0.91 19.41
N GLN A 61 8.78 -0.67 20.69
CA GLN A 61 7.69 -0.78 21.64
C GLN A 61 7.93 0.15 22.84
N THR A 62 6.87 0.50 23.56
CA THR A 62 7.02 1.20 24.84
C THR A 62 7.59 0.26 25.91
N SER A 63 8.16 0.81 26.98
CA SER A 63 8.65 0.02 28.13
C SER A 63 7.55 -0.82 28.81
N LYS A 64 6.28 -0.41 28.67
CA LYS A 64 5.10 -1.11 29.20
C LYS A 64 4.53 -2.15 28.23
N GLY A 65 5.16 -2.35 27.07
CA GLY A 65 4.62 -3.17 25.99
C GLY A 65 3.59 -2.39 25.14
N GLY A 66 2.62 -3.12 24.57
CA GLY A 66 1.57 -2.53 23.73
C GLY A 66 1.84 -2.69 22.24
N LYS A 67 1.28 -1.79 21.42
CA LYS A 67 1.37 -1.87 19.96
C LYS A 67 2.82 -1.75 19.48
N ILE A 68 3.18 -2.64 18.57
CA ILE A 68 4.48 -2.63 17.89
C ILE A 68 4.50 -1.50 16.87
N HIS A 69 5.62 -0.76 16.82
CA HIS A 69 5.89 0.27 15.84
C HIS A 69 7.11 -0.13 15.01
N CYS A 70 7.01 -0.01 13.71
CA CYS A 70 8.08 -0.30 12.78
C CYS A 70 8.36 0.94 11.90
N PRO A 71 9.42 1.69 12.17
CA PRO A 71 9.75 2.90 11.41
C PRO A 71 9.95 2.64 9.92
N LEU A 72 10.62 1.55 9.56
CA LEU A 72 10.80 1.17 8.15
C LEU A 72 9.46 1.13 7.41
N GLU A 73 8.45 0.47 7.96
CA GLU A 73 7.14 0.33 7.31
C GLU A 73 6.44 1.68 7.12
N GLN A 74 6.57 2.56 8.11
CA GLN A 74 6.01 3.90 8.05
C GLN A 74 6.76 4.78 7.04
N ASN A 75 8.08 4.81 7.11
CA ASN A 75 8.91 5.66 6.26
C ASN A 75 8.86 5.22 4.79
N ALA A 76 8.89 3.91 4.54
CA ALA A 76 8.75 3.33 3.21
C ALA A 76 7.29 3.29 2.71
N ARG A 77 6.32 3.74 3.53
CA ARG A 77 4.87 3.74 3.21
C ARG A 77 4.35 2.37 2.77
N ILE A 78 4.78 1.34 3.49
CA ILE A 78 4.35 -0.04 3.23
C ILE A 78 2.84 -0.17 3.48
N ILE A 79 2.13 -0.74 2.53
CA ILE A 79 0.68 -0.99 2.60
C ILE A 79 0.48 -2.49 2.80
N ARG A 80 0.02 -2.90 3.99
CA ARG A 80 -0.02 -4.30 4.42
C ARG A 80 1.39 -4.91 4.43
N SER A 81 1.81 -5.56 3.41
CA SER A 81 3.21 -5.97 3.17
C SER A 81 3.68 -5.60 1.77
N ALA A 82 2.86 -4.85 1.00
CA ALA A 82 3.21 -4.41 -0.33
C ALA A 82 4.06 -3.13 -0.29
N THR A 83 5.09 -3.08 -1.11
CA THR A 83 5.74 -1.80 -1.44
C THR A 83 4.75 -0.88 -2.14
N PRO A 84 4.89 0.46 -2.04
CA PRO A 84 3.94 1.41 -2.63
C PRO A 84 3.70 1.15 -4.12
N LYS A 85 4.75 0.81 -4.86
CA LYS A 85 4.63 0.52 -6.30
C LYS A 85 3.82 -0.74 -6.58
N PHE A 86 3.98 -1.78 -5.77
CA PHE A 86 3.22 -3.02 -5.93
C PHE A 86 1.76 -2.83 -5.51
N ALA A 87 1.51 -2.09 -4.42
CA ALA A 87 0.17 -1.72 -4.00
C ALA A 87 -0.56 -0.89 -5.09
N GLN A 88 0.13 0.07 -5.71
CA GLN A 88 -0.39 0.83 -6.85
C GLN A 88 -0.73 -0.09 -8.03
N GLN A 89 0.16 -1.02 -8.37
CA GLN A 89 -0.06 -1.95 -9.48
C GLN A 89 -1.27 -2.84 -9.23
N ILE A 90 -1.41 -3.40 -8.02
CA ILE A 90 -2.54 -4.23 -7.63
C ILE A 90 -3.86 -3.44 -7.71
N SER A 91 -3.93 -2.32 -7.00
CA SER A 91 -5.17 -1.54 -6.88
C SER A 91 -5.63 -0.96 -8.22
N HIS A 92 -4.69 -0.50 -9.07
CA HIS A 92 -5.02 -0.01 -10.41
C HIS A 92 -5.60 -1.11 -11.31
N LYS A 93 -5.01 -2.32 -11.27
CA LYS A 93 -5.57 -3.46 -12.02
C LYS A 93 -6.93 -3.87 -11.47
N TYR A 94 -7.08 -3.91 -10.15
CA TYR A 94 -8.34 -4.30 -9.51
C TYR A 94 -9.48 -3.31 -9.76
N ALA A 95 -9.18 -2.03 -9.96
CA ALA A 95 -10.17 -1.03 -10.36
C ALA A 95 -10.76 -1.28 -11.78
N ASN A 96 -10.05 -2.04 -12.63
CA ASN A 96 -10.44 -2.29 -14.03
C ASN A 96 -10.82 -3.75 -14.32
N MET A 97 -10.49 -4.69 -13.43
CA MET A 97 -10.69 -6.12 -13.62
C MET A 97 -11.17 -6.77 -12.32
N ASN A 98 -11.85 -7.91 -12.42
CA ASN A 98 -12.19 -8.69 -11.23
C ASN A 98 -10.95 -9.40 -10.62
N ALA A 99 -11.03 -9.78 -9.35
CA ALA A 99 -9.92 -10.37 -8.61
C ALA A 99 -9.25 -11.58 -9.29
N PRO A 100 -9.99 -12.58 -9.83
CA PRO A 100 -9.39 -13.68 -10.57
C PRO A 100 -8.58 -13.23 -11.78
N ALA A 101 -9.11 -12.28 -12.58
CA ALA A 101 -8.42 -11.77 -13.76
C ALA A 101 -7.14 -10.99 -13.38
N VAL A 102 -7.16 -10.23 -12.28
CA VAL A 102 -5.94 -9.55 -11.77
C VAL A 102 -4.89 -10.57 -11.36
N CYS A 103 -5.27 -11.62 -10.61
CA CYS A 103 -4.32 -12.65 -10.20
C CYS A 103 -3.72 -13.38 -11.40
N GLN A 104 -4.54 -13.70 -12.40
CA GLN A 104 -4.07 -14.33 -13.64
C GLN A 104 -3.11 -13.42 -14.41
N ASP A 105 -3.45 -12.15 -14.58
CA ASP A 105 -2.60 -11.17 -15.26
C ASP A 105 -1.27 -10.94 -14.53
N LEU A 106 -1.29 -10.89 -13.20
CA LEU A 106 -0.07 -10.80 -12.40
C LEU A 106 0.81 -12.05 -12.55
N GLU A 107 0.21 -13.24 -12.65
CA GLU A 107 0.95 -14.49 -12.86
C GLU A 107 1.54 -14.54 -14.28
N ASP A 108 0.74 -14.27 -15.31
CA ASP A 108 1.14 -14.40 -16.71
C ASP A 108 2.13 -13.31 -17.16
N ASN A 109 1.84 -12.06 -16.85
CA ASN A 109 2.58 -10.92 -17.37
C ASN A 109 3.67 -10.39 -16.42
N HIS A 110 3.53 -10.65 -15.12
CA HIS A 110 4.47 -10.16 -14.10
C HIS A 110 5.13 -11.29 -13.31
N HIS A 111 4.72 -12.54 -13.57
CA HIS A 111 5.18 -13.73 -12.85
C HIS A 111 5.05 -13.58 -11.32
N ARG A 112 3.97 -12.94 -10.88
CA ARG A 112 3.67 -12.67 -9.47
C ARG A 112 2.41 -13.44 -9.08
N LYS A 113 2.59 -14.51 -8.31
CA LYS A 113 1.49 -15.28 -7.76
C LYS A 113 1.12 -14.72 -6.39
N ILE A 114 -0.11 -14.23 -6.24
CA ILE A 114 -0.66 -13.71 -4.99
C ILE A 114 -2.03 -14.32 -4.70
N ALA A 115 -2.40 -14.37 -3.42
CA ALA A 115 -3.73 -14.82 -3.03
C ALA A 115 -4.79 -13.73 -3.30
N HIS A 116 -6.01 -14.13 -3.63
CA HIS A 116 -7.15 -13.21 -3.83
C HIS A 116 -7.41 -12.35 -2.60
N SER A 117 -7.38 -12.96 -1.39
CA SER A 117 -7.56 -12.22 -0.14
C SER A 117 -6.52 -11.13 0.07
N TYR A 118 -5.25 -11.42 -0.26
CA TYR A 118 -4.18 -10.43 -0.18
C TYR A 118 -4.39 -9.27 -1.17
N LEU A 119 -4.82 -9.59 -2.40
CA LEU A 119 -5.17 -8.58 -3.40
C LEU A 119 -6.28 -7.65 -2.89
N GLN A 120 -7.35 -8.21 -2.33
CA GLN A 120 -8.45 -7.46 -1.76
C GLN A 120 -7.99 -6.60 -0.58
N ASP A 121 -7.29 -7.17 0.40
CA ASP A 121 -6.75 -6.46 1.56
C ASP A 121 -5.89 -5.23 1.19
N VAL A 122 -5.03 -5.38 0.18
CA VAL A 122 -4.19 -4.27 -0.30
C VAL A 122 -5.05 -3.22 -0.99
N SER A 123 -5.98 -3.62 -1.85
CA SER A 123 -6.84 -2.70 -2.60
C SER A 123 -7.79 -1.94 -1.69
N ASP A 124 -8.39 -2.59 -0.71
CA ASP A 124 -9.28 -1.96 0.29
C ASP A 124 -8.51 -0.94 1.14
N CYS A 125 -7.28 -1.29 1.53
CA CYS A 125 -6.42 -0.36 2.27
C CYS A 125 -6.05 0.87 1.42
N VAL A 126 -5.72 0.69 0.14
CA VAL A 126 -5.45 1.80 -0.79
C VAL A 126 -6.70 2.66 -0.98
N GLY A 127 -7.87 2.03 -1.16
CA GLY A 127 -9.15 2.72 -1.27
C GLY A 127 -9.48 3.57 -0.05
N SER A 128 -9.31 3.01 1.14
CA SER A 128 -9.52 3.74 2.41
C SER A 128 -8.58 4.94 2.56
N ILE A 129 -7.30 4.80 2.15
CA ILE A 129 -6.34 5.91 2.17
C ILE A 129 -6.74 7.00 1.14
N ALA A 130 -7.20 6.60 -0.04
CA ALA A 130 -7.64 7.51 -1.08
C ALA A 130 -8.88 8.30 -0.61
N GLN A 131 -9.88 7.62 -0.05
CA GLN A 131 -11.08 8.24 0.51
C GLN A 131 -10.73 9.25 1.62
N ALA A 132 -9.90 8.86 2.59
CA ALA A 132 -9.48 9.76 3.66
C ALA A 132 -8.74 11.01 3.15
N LYS A 133 -8.01 10.90 2.04
CA LYS A 133 -7.37 12.05 1.39
C LYS A 133 -8.37 12.92 0.65
N GLU A 134 -9.34 12.31 -0.02
CA GLU A 134 -10.38 13.01 -0.76
C GLU A 134 -11.25 13.85 0.17
N GLU A 135 -11.59 13.34 1.34
CA GLU A 135 -12.39 14.05 2.37
C GLU A 135 -11.72 15.32 2.88
N VAL A 136 -10.40 15.42 2.85
CA VAL A 136 -9.62 16.58 3.30
C VAL A 136 -8.99 17.37 2.16
N TRP A 137 -9.35 17.06 0.92
CA TRP A 137 -8.78 17.70 -0.25
C TRP A 137 -9.41 19.06 -0.50
N GLU A 138 -8.63 20.11 -0.39
CA GLU A 138 -9.02 21.44 -0.80
C GLU A 138 -8.81 21.61 -2.32
N TYR A 139 -9.89 21.75 -3.05
CA TYR A 139 -9.85 22.06 -4.47
C TYR A 139 -9.54 23.54 -4.66
N ALA A 140 -8.39 23.86 -5.25
CA ALA A 140 -8.15 25.18 -5.78
C ALA A 140 -9.00 25.35 -7.05
N THR A 141 -9.99 26.22 -7.02
CA THR A 141 -10.75 26.58 -8.22
C THR A 141 -9.81 27.24 -9.21
N PRO A 142 -9.70 26.77 -10.46
CA PRO A 142 -8.87 27.43 -11.45
C PRO A 142 -9.38 28.87 -11.68
N ALA A 143 -8.45 29.81 -11.78
CA ALA A 143 -8.80 31.17 -12.21
C ALA A 143 -9.28 31.11 -13.66
N LEU A 144 -10.47 31.57 -13.91
CA LEU A 144 -11.04 31.66 -15.25
C LEU A 144 -10.91 33.08 -15.76
N ASP A 145 -10.48 33.22 -17.01
CA ASP A 145 -10.33 34.56 -17.67
C ASP A 145 -11.68 35.21 -17.92
N GLU A 146 -12.76 34.42 -17.98
CA GLU A 146 -14.12 34.91 -18.22
C GLU A 146 -15.06 34.50 -17.07
N ALA A 147 -16.11 35.31 -16.85
CA ALA A 147 -17.12 35.03 -15.85
C ALA A 147 -17.91 33.74 -16.22
N ILE A 148 -18.15 32.90 -15.22
CA ILE A 148 -18.93 31.66 -15.39
C ILE A 148 -20.37 32.06 -15.71
N THR A 149 -20.85 31.72 -16.91
CA THR A 149 -22.25 31.94 -17.32
C THR A 149 -23.16 30.73 -17.11
N THR A 150 -22.59 29.54 -17.05
CA THR A 150 -23.34 28.28 -16.93
C THR A 150 -22.57 27.27 -16.11
N ILE A 151 -23.21 26.64 -15.14
CA ILE A 151 -22.69 25.50 -14.38
C ILE A 151 -23.58 24.29 -14.70
N VAL A 152 -22.98 23.23 -15.19
CA VAL A 152 -23.67 21.96 -15.42
C VAL A 152 -23.31 21.01 -14.27
N VAL A 153 -24.29 20.58 -13.50
CA VAL A 153 -24.13 19.59 -12.42
C VAL A 153 -24.77 18.29 -12.86
N SER A 154 -24.00 17.22 -12.94
CA SER A 154 -24.49 15.87 -13.18
C SER A 154 -24.41 15.06 -11.89
N LEU A 155 -25.55 14.53 -11.45
CA LEU A 155 -25.64 13.59 -10.33
C LEU A 155 -25.94 12.21 -10.91
N ASP A 156 -25.00 11.30 -10.77
CA ASP A 156 -25.22 9.88 -11.10
C ASP A 156 -25.49 9.11 -9.80
N GLY A 157 -26.58 8.35 -9.80
CA GLY A 157 -27.03 7.55 -8.68
C GLY A 157 -27.08 6.08 -9.06
N ALA A 158 -26.33 5.24 -8.37
CA ALA A 158 -26.47 3.79 -8.48
C ALA A 158 -27.47 3.28 -7.44
N TYR A 159 -28.50 2.56 -7.90
CA TYR A 159 -29.41 1.84 -7.00
C TYR A 159 -28.82 0.47 -6.72
N VAL A 160 -28.46 0.23 -5.46
CA VAL A 160 -28.08 -1.11 -4.99
C VAL A 160 -29.32 -1.71 -4.31
N LEU A 161 -29.80 -2.84 -4.84
CA LEU A 161 -30.86 -3.60 -4.20
C LEU A 161 -30.30 -4.24 -2.93
N MET A 162 -30.63 -3.66 -1.78
CA MET A 162 -30.34 -4.28 -0.48
C MET A 162 -31.41 -5.35 -0.26
N ARG A 163 -30.99 -6.60 -0.15
CA ARG A 163 -31.86 -7.67 0.30
C ARG A 163 -31.83 -7.64 1.82
N ASP A 164 -32.91 -7.22 2.43
CA ASP A 164 -33.14 -7.47 3.84
C ASP A 164 -33.37 -8.97 3.98
N ASP A 165 -32.42 -9.69 4.53
CA ASP A 165 -32.64 -11.05 5.01
C ASP A 165 -33.52 -10.89 6.27
N GLU A 166 -34.82 -10.95 6.07
CA GLU A 166 -35.75 -11.14 7.19
C GLU A 166 -35.45 -12.48 7.85
N ILE A 167 -35.15 -12.42 9.14
CA ILE A 167 -34.96 -13.52 10.08
C ILE A 167 -36.27 -14.29 10.29
#